data_083e09d8561a486fa6a77b5249e0723d
#
_entry.id   083e09d8561a486fa6a77b5249e0723d
#
_cell.length_a   1.000
_cell.length_b   1.000
_cell.length_c   1.000
_cell.angle_alpha   90.00
_cell.angle_beta   90.00
_cell.angle_gamma   90.00
#
_symmetry.space_group_name_H-M   'P 1'
#
loop_
_entity.id
_entity.type
_entity.pdbx_description
1 polymer ?
#
loop_
_entity_poly.entity_id
_entity_poly.type
_entity_poly.pdbx_seq_one_letter_code
_entity_poly.pdbx_strand_id
1 'polypeptide(L)'
;MKRLLLFALIFSLLLPLMPRAEAVSLEVAGKSAVLMDAATGTVLYEKNAHEPLAPASVTKVMTMLLIMEAIDSGKIAWEDTVTGSETAAAKGGSQIYLKAGETMSVSDMVKSIAVSSANDCACAMAEHLSGSEEAFVEAMNTRAKELGMEDTHFVNCTGLDDGPDAQNHRTSAYDIALMSRELLVNHPDIKKYTTIWMDAVRNGTFGLSNTNKLIRFYPGATGLKTGFTSGAGYCLSATAERDGMELIAVVMGAESSDIRNTACKQLLDYGFANYALVSPMPEGEPSVEVKLGTAEQVRLVPGEMPKLLIDKGLKNSLTTEITLSEPVTAPVSPGQQLGRLTVRAGDQILSQVPLVAETEVPRLSWGQLFALVMKEISMGN
;
A
#
# COMPACT_ATOMS: atom_id res chain seq x y z
N MET A 1 -32.48 -9.31 60.50
CA MET A 1 -31.66 -8.55 59.58
C MET A 1 -30.26 -9.14 59.25
N LYS A 2 -29.63 -9.94 60.11
CA LYS A 2 -28.28 -10.52 59.87
C LYS A 2 -28.25 -11.77 58.92
N ARG A 3 -29.38 -12.39 58.65
CA ARG A 3 -29.44 -13.57 57.76
C ARG A 3 -29.72 -13.26 56.28
N LEU A 4 -30.19 -12.05 55.94
CA LEU A 4 -30.37 -11.60 54.53
C LEU A 4 -29.09 -11.10 53.88
N LEU A 5 -28.11 -10.63 54.65
CA LEU A 5 -26.83 -10.14 54.15
C LEU A 5 -25.85 -11.28 53.74
N LEU A 6 -26.05 -12.50 54.28
CA LEU A 6 -25.19 -13.64 53.96
C LEU A 6 -25.56 -14.29 52.63
N PHE A 7 -26.79 -14.15 52.14
CA PHE A 7 -27.23 -14.68 50.83
C PHE A 7 -26.82 -13.81 49.66
N ALA A 8 -26.67 -12.50 49.89
CA ALA A 8 -26.21 -11.58 48.82
C ALA A 8 -24.70 -11.73 48.52
N LEU A 9 -23.90 -12.18 49.49
CA LEU A 9 -22.44 -12.35 49.31
C LEU A 9 -22.05 -13.64 48.58
N ILE A 10 -22.92 -14.66 48.58
CA ILE A 10 -22.66 -15.95 47.94
C ILE A 10 -23.04 -15.94 46.45
N PHE A 11 -23.94 -15.04 46.05
CA PHE A 11 -24.37 -14.93 44.63
C PHE A 11 -23.40 -14.14 43.77
N SER A 12 -22.48 -13.36 44.34
CA SER A 12 -21.45 -12.62 43.61
C SER A 12 -20.20 -13.45 43.24
N LEU A 13 -20.08 -14.69 43.72
CA LEU A 13 -18.93 -15.56 43.51
C LEU A 13 -19.14 -16.63 42.41
N LEU A 14 -20.31 -16.63 41.75
CA LEU A 14 -20.65 -17.58 40.67
C LEU A 14 -20.81 -16.89 39.32
N LEU A 15 -20.08 -15.79 39.06
CA LEU A 15 -19.86 -15.36 37.68
C LEU A 15 -18.94 -16.41 37.02
N PRO A 16 -19.42 -17.14 35.99
CA PRO A 16 -18.54 -18.04 35.26
C PRO A 16 -17.40 -17.17 34.71
N LEU A 17 -16.16 -17.53 35.07
CA LEU A 17 -15.00 -17.10 34.30
C LEU A 17 -15.24 -17.58 32.86
N MET A 18 -15.78 -16.72 32.02
CA MET A 18 -15.76 -16.98 30.59
C MET A 18 -14.30 -17.21 30.21
N PRO A 19 -13.96 -18.36 29.62
CA PRO A 19 -12.61 -18.56 29.14
C PRO A 19 -12.35 -17.42 28.15
N ARG A 20 -11.38 -16.56 28.50
CA ARG A 20 -10.83 -15.60 27.57
C ARG A 20 -10.31 -16.44 26.41
N ALA A 21 -10.93 -16.32 25.23
CA ALA A 21 -10.43 -17.00 24.05
C ALA A 21 -8.94 -16.65 23.97
N GLU A 22 -8.06 -17.65 24.15
CA GLU A 22 -6.64 -17.44 23.88
C GLU A 22 -6.57 -16.97 22.43
N ALA A 23 -6.03 -15.79 22.25
CA ALA A 23 -5.71 -15.29 20.93
C ALA A 23 -4.79 -16.35 20.31
N VAL A 24 -5.27 -17.06 19.29
CA VAL A 24 -4.46 -18.03 18.55
C VAL A 24 -3.26 -17.25 18.04
N SER A 25 -2.09 -17.48 18.65
CA SER A 25 -0.87 -16.83 18.20
C SER A 25 -0.57 -17.37 16.80
N LEU A 26 -0.61 -16.50 15.83
CA LEU A 26 -0.26 -16.84 14.45
C LEU A 26 1.25 -17.13 14.42
N GLU A 27 1.62 -18.41 14.34
CA GLU A 27 3.00 -18.81 14.12
C GLU A 27 3.29 -18.89 12.63
N VAL A 28 4.19 -18.05 12.16
CA VAL A 28 4.60 -17.99 10.75
C VAL A 28 6.02 -18.51 10.61
N ALA A 29 6.20 -19.46 9.69
CA ALA A 29 7.52 -20.01 9.37
C ALA A 29 8.36 -18.98 8.58
N GLY A 30 9.68 -18.96 8.87
CA GLY A 30 10.65 -18.00 8.32
C GLY A 30 11.42 -17.34 9.45
N LYS A 31 12.57 -16.74 9.12
CA LYS A 31 13.38 -16.00 10.10
C LYS A 31 12.71 -14.70 10.49
N SER A 32 12.19 -13.98 9.50
CA SER A 32 11.53 -12.69 9.67
C SER A 32 10.25 -12.65 8.83
N ALA A 33 9.21 -11.96 9.32
CA ALA A 33 7.95 -11.78 8.60
C ALA A 33 7.22 -10.51 9.00
N VAL A 34 6.47 -9.92 8.06
CA VAL A 34 5.59 -8.76 8.25
C VAL A 34 4.30 -8.95 7.44
N LEU A 35 3.18 -8.54 8.01
CA LEU A 35 1.96 -8.27 7.28
C LEU A 35 1.59 -6.79 7.45
N MET A 36 1.39 -6.09 6.35
CA MET A 36 1.05 -4.66 6.31
C MET A 36 -0.17 -4.41 5.43
N ASP A 37 -1.05 -3.51 5.85
CA ASP A 37 -2.08 -2.95 4.97
C ASP A 37 -1.46 -1.89 4.05
N ALA A 38 -1.63 -2.03 2.75
CA ALA A 38 -1.00 -1.15 1.77
C ALA A 38 -1.53 0.28 1.84
N ALA A 39 -2.85 0.46 2.07
CA ALA A 39 -3.47 1.78 2.05
C ALA A 39 -3.02 2.65 3.23
N THR A 40 -3.00 2.09 4.44
CA THR A 40 -2.69 2.83 5.67
C THR A 40 -1.24 2.70 6.13
N GLY A 41 -0.50 1.69 5.65
CA GLY A 41 0.84 1.37 6.14
C GLY A 41 0.83 0.70 7.54
N THR A 42 -0.35 0.32 8.04
CA THR A 42 -0.47 -0.30 9.36
C THR A 42 0.08 -1.71 9.34
N VAL A 43 0.97 -2.03 10.29
CA VAL A 43 1.48 -3.38 10.51
C VAL A 43 0.45 -4.19 11.29
N LEU A 44 0.03 -5.33 10.73
CA LEU A 44 -0.98 -6.25 11.31
C LEU A 44 -0.35 -7.46 11.98
N TYR A 45 0.86 -7.81 11.59
CA TYR A 45 1.67 -8.88 12.14
C TYR A 45 3.15 -8.60 11.92
N GLU A 46 3.96 -8.93 12.91
CA GLU A 46 5.42 -8.85 12.80
C GLU A 46 6.11 -9.98 13.55
N LYS A 47 7.22 -10.43 12.99
CA LYS A 47 8.16 -11.39 13.60
C LYS A 47 9.55 -10.99 13.17
N ASN A 48 10.43 -10.59 14.11
CA ASN A 48 11.78 -10.13 13.82
C ASN A 48 11.81 -9.14 12.63
N ALA A 49 10.83 -8.23 12.58
CA ALA A 49 10.52 -7.42 11.40
C ALA A 49 11.69 -6.56 10.92
N HIS A 50 12.55 -6.14 11.84
CA HIS A 50 13.72 -5.28 11.64
C HIS A 50 15.06 -6.03 11.63
N GLU A 51 15.03 -7.38 11.55
CA GLU A 51 16.27 -8.16 11.43
C GLU A 51 16.90 -7.98 10.04
N PRO A 52 18.14 -7.44 9.91
CA PRO A 52 18.79 -7.26 8.62
C PRO A 52 19.22 -8.61 8.03
N LEU A 53 18.55 -9.04 6.98
CA LEU A 53 18.77 -10.30 6.28
C LEU A 53 19.10 -10.06 4.80
N ALA A 54 19.71 -11.04 4.15
CA ALA A 54 19.91 -11.02 2.70
C ALA A 54 18.53 -11.20 1.98
N PRO A 55 18.12 -10.28 1.07
CA PRO A 55 16.82 -10.33 0.42
C PRO A 55 16.77 -11.23 -0.81
N ALA A 56 17.91 -11.64 -1.33
CA ALA A 56 18.02 -12.23 -2.67
C ALA A 56 17.28 -11.36 -3.71
N SER A 57 16.64 -11.97 -4.71
CA SER A 57 15.92 -11.22 -5.77
C SER A 57 14.71 -10.38 -5.32
N VAL A 58 14.35 -10.36 -4.02
CA VAL A 58 13.36 -9.39 -3.54
C VAL A 58 13.91 -7.95 -3.63
N THR A 59 15.22 -7.77 -3.70
CA THR A 59 15.91 -6.52 -4.09
C THR A 59 15.28 -5.84 -5.30
N LYS A 60 14.80 -6.63 -6.28
CA LYS A 60 14.22 -6.10 -7.52
C LYS A 60 12.90 -5.35 -7.32
N VAL A 61 12.33 -5.38 -6.11
CA VAL A 61 11.21 -4.48 -5.78
C VAL A 61 11.69 -3.03 -5.83
N MET A 62 12.86 -2.72 -5.26
CA MET A 62 13.46 -1.38 -5.36
C MET A 62 13.87 -1.06 -6.80
N THR A 63 14.42 -2.04 -7.52
CA THR A 63 14.75 -1.85 -8.94
C THR A 63 13.51 -1.49 -9.77
N MET A 64 12.40 -2.21 -9.59
CA MET A 64 11.13 -1.90 -10.25
C MET A 64 10.56 -0.56 -9.80
N LEU A 65 10.69 -0.20 -8.52
CA LEU A 65 10.24 1.09 -8.00
C LEU A 65 10.93 2.24 -8.74
N LEU A 66 12.25 2.25 -8.83
CA LEU A 66 12.99 3.32 -9.53
C LEU A 66 12.67 3.36 -11.04
N ILE A 67 12.42 2.21 -11.67
CA ILE A 67 11.97 2.15 -13.06
C ILE A 67 10.59 2.80 -13.19
N MET A 68 9.64 2.48 -12.31
CA MET A 68 8.29 3.04 -12.36
C MET A 68 8.29 4.54 -12.08
N GLU A 69 9.08 5.01 -11.12
CA GLU A 69 9.27 6.44 -10.86
C GLU A 69 9.82 7.19 -12.09
N ALA A 70 10.76 6.57 -12.82
CA ALA A 70 11.29 7.14 -14.04
C ALA A 70 10.25 7.22 -15.17
N ILE A 71 9.35 6.24 -15.26
CA ILE A 71 8.24 6.24 -16.21
C ILE A 71 7.22 7.32 -15.83
N ASP A 72 6.79 7.36 -14.59
CA ASP A 72 5.74 8.28 -14.13
C ASP A 72 6.21 9.74 -14.16
N SER A 73 7.51 9.99 -13.97
CA SER A 73 8.11 11.31 -14.16
C SER A 73 8.35 11.69 -15.63
N GLY A 74 8.10 10.78 -16.58
CA GLY A 74 8.34 11.01 -18.00
C GLY A 74 9.82 10.99 -18.41
N LYS A 75 10.72 10.53 -17.54
CA LYS A 75 12.15 10.37 -17.85
C LYS A 75 12.38 9.30 -18.90
N ILE A 76 11.58 8.23 -18.88
CA ILE A 76 11.53 7.16 -19.88
C ILE A 76 10.08 6.80 -20.21
N ALA A 77 9.85 6.19 -21.37
CA ALA A 77 8.56 5.65 -21.81
C ALA A 77 8.58 4.14 -21.92
N TRP A 78 7.41 3.50 -21.90
CA TRP A 78 7.27 2.05 -22.02
C TRP A 78 7.85 1.48 -23.31
N GLU A 79 7.80 2.26 -24.39
CA GLU A 79 8.24 1.91 -25.73
C GLU A 79 9.72 2.21 -25.97
N ASP A 80 10.39 2.91 -25.05
CA ASP A 80 11.80 3.23 -25.20
C ASP A 80 12.65 1.96 -25.31
N THR A 81 13.71 2.06 -26.12
CA THR A 81 14.59 0.94 -26.42
C THR A 81 15.74 0.91 -25.41
N VAL A 82 15.88 -0.22 -24.72
CA VAL A 82 16.99 -0.53 -23.81
C VAL A 82 17.94 -1.50 -24.50
N THR A 83 19.24 -1.21 -24.45
CA THR A 83 20.29 -2.06 -25.02
C THR A 83 20.99 -2.84 -23.90
N GLY A 84 21.07 -4.15 -24.06
CA GLY A 84 21.87 -5.00 -23.17
C GLY A 84 23.37 -4.75 -23.35
N SER A 85 24.06 -4.43 -22.25
CA SER A 85 25.52 -4.33 -22.23
C SER A 85 26.17 -5.70 -22.11
N GLU A 86 27.51 -5.77 -22.24
CA GLU A 86 28.29 -6.98 -21.93
C GLU A 86 28.13 -7.35 -20.43
N THR A 87 28.10 -6.35 -19.54
CA THR A 87 27.91 -6.52 -18.10
C THR A 87 26.53 -7.10 -17.78
N ALA A 88 25.48 -6.56 -18.37
CA ALA A 88 24.12 -7.08 -18.22
C ALA A 88 23.99 -8.50 -18.75
N ALA A 89 24.51 -8.77 -19.95
CA ALA A 89 24.49 -10.10 -20.57
C ALA A 89 25.27 -11.16 -19.78
N ALA A 90 26.29 -10.76 -19.02
CA ALA A 90 27.11 -11.65 -18.18
C ALA A 90 26.49 -11.95 -16.79
N LYS A 91 25.37 -11.30 -16.42
CA LYS A 91 24.73 -11.54 -15.10
C LYS A 91 24.26 -12.99 -14.97
N GLY A 92 24.65 -13.60 -13.85
CA GLY A 92 24.24 -14.98 -13.52
C GLY A 92 22.83 -15.10 -12.95
N GLY A 93 22.47 -16.29 -12.52
CA GLY A 93 21.19 -16.59 -11.87
C GLY A 93 20.00 -16.58 -12.83
N SER A 94 18.87 -16.05 -12.41
CA SER A 94 17.66 -15.95 -13.24
C SER A 94 17.87 -14.92 -14.36
N GLN A 95 17.61 -15.31 -15.62
CA GLN A 95 17.86 -14.46 -16.78
C GLN A 95 16.99 -14.87 -17.98
N ILE A 96 16.86 -13.97 -18.94
CA ILE A 96 16.26 -14.27 -20.23
C ILE A 96 17.33 -14.50 -21.32
N TYR A 97 18.60 -14.59 -20.91
CA TYR A 97 19.77 -14.73 -21.80
C TYR A 97 19.87 -13.55 -22.77
N LEU A 98 19.78 -12.33 -22.22
CA LEU A 98 19.96 -11.09 -22.96
C LEU A 98 21.39 -11.06 -23.56
N LYS A 99 21.48 -10.76 -24.84
CA LYS A 99 22.81 -10.69 -25.52
C LYS A 99 23.34 -9.25 -25.46
N ALA A 100 24.64 -9.11 -25.42
CA ALA A 100 25.29 -7.83 -25.61
C ALA A 100 24.89 -7.23 -26.96
N GLY A 101 24.45 -5.97 -26.98
CA GLY A 101 23.92 -5.26 -28.15
C GLY A 101 22.46 -5.61 -28.50
N GLU A 102 21.83 -6.58 -27.84
CA GLU A 102 20.39 -6.86 -28.03
C GLU A 102 19.56 -5.71 -27.44
N THR A 103 18.50 -5.36 -28.16
CA THR A 103 17.59 -4.29 -27.76
C THR A 103 16.19 -4.82 -27.46
N MET A 104 15.57 -4.33 -26.40
CA MET A 104 14.19 -4.63 -26.01
C MET A 104 13.51 -3.35 -25.49
N SER A 105 12.18 -3.32 -25.49
CA SER A 105 11.42 -2.23 -24.90
C SER A 105 11.54 -2.22 -23.37
N VAL A 106 11.38 -1.04 -22.74
CA VAL A 106 11.23 -0.91 -21.28
C VAL A 106 10.14 -1.85 -20.78
N SER A 107 9.01 -1.93 -21.48
CA SER A 107 7.90 -2.84 -21.15
C SER A 107 8.33 -4.31 -21.09
N ASP A 108 9.07 -4.81 -22.08
CA ASP A 108 9.54 -6.20 -22.09
C ASP A 108 10.63 -6.45 -21.05
N MET A 109 11.48 -5.45 -20.74
CA MET A 109 12.45 -5.52 -19.65
C MET A 109 11.74 -5.64 -18.29
N VAL A 110 10.77 -4.76 -17.99
CA VAL A 110 9.98 -4.79 -16.75
C VAL A 110 9.22 -6.11 -16.64
N LYS A 111 8.59 -6.58 -17.73
CA LYS A 111 7.92 -7.89 -17.77
C LYS A 111 8.87 -9.02 -17.38
N SER A 112 10.07 -9.03 -17.95
CA SER A 112 11.08 -10.07 -17.68
C SER A 112 11.56 -10.04 -16.22
N ILE A 113 11.74 -8.85 -15.65
CA ILE A 113 12.11 -8.64 -14.24
C ILE A 113 11.00 -9.13 -13.30
N ALA A 114 9.76 -8.71 -13.54
CA ALA A 114 8.63 -9.03 -12.68
C ALA A 114 8.25 -10.52 -12.72
N VAL A 115 8.18 -11.11 -13.91
CA VAL A 115 7.70 -12.47 -14.14
C VAL A 115 8.79 -13.51 -13.88
N SER A 116 9.93 -13.40 -14.59
CA SER A 116 11.00 -14.41 -14.55
C SER A 116 12.17 -14.02 -13.66
N SER A 117 12.10 -12.86 -12.99
CA SER A 117 13.19 -12.39 -12.12
C SER A 117 14.51 -12.11 -12.85
N ALA A 118 14.46 -11.73 -14.12
CA ALA A 118 15.62 -11.58 -15.01
C ALA A 118 16.67 -10.60 -14.47
N ASN A 119 17.86 -11.10 -14.11
CA ASN A 119 18.98 -10.30 -13.60
C ASN A 119 19.63 -9.46 -14.70
N ASP A 120 19.75 -10.03 -15.89
CA ASP A 120 20.27 -9.35 -17.07
C ASP A 120 19.41 -8.13 -17.44
N CYS A 121 18.09 -8.26 -17.43
CA CYS A 121 17.17 -7.13 -17.65
C CYS A 121 17.23 -6.09 -16.52
N ALA A 122 17.37 -6.52 -15.27
CA ALA A 122 17.49 -5.59 -14.14
C ALA A 122 18.76 -4.74 -14.24
N CYS A 123 19.89 -5.37 -14.60
CA CYS A 123 21.16 -4.67 -14.82
C CYS A 123 21.08 -3.73 -16.04
N ALA A 124 20.53 -4.18 -17.17
CA ALA A 124 20.37 -3.34 -18.35
C ALA A 124 19.49 -2.11 -18.09
N MET A 125 18.41 -2.27 -17.31
CA MET A 125 17.58 -1.14 -16.88
C MET A 125 18.30 -0.20 -15.93
N ALA A 126 19.10 -0.72 -14.99
CA ALA A 126 19.93 0.08 -14.08
C ALA A 126 20.93 0.94 -14.86
N GLU A 127 21.64 0.36 -15.80
CA GLU A 127 22.57 1.07 -16.69
C GLU A 127 21.85 2.10 -17.57
N HIS A 128 20.68 1.75 -18.11
CA HIS A 128 19.87 2.66 -18.93
C HIS A 128 19.42 3.91 -18.16
N LEU A 129 19.02 3.76 -16.90
CA LEU A 129 18.51 4.84 -16.06
C LEU A 129 19.60 5.73 -15.47
N SER A 130 20.74 5.14 -15.10
CA SER A 130 21.77 5.80 -14.29
C SER A 130 23.15 5.82 -14.92
N GLY A 131 23.31 5.20 -16.10
CA GLY A 131 24.60 5.10 -16.81
C GLY A 131 25.48 3.96 -16.35
N SER A 132 25.34 3.47 -15.10
CA SER A 132 25.99 2.26 -14.59
C SER A 132 25.17 1.62 -13.47
N GLU A 133 25.46 0.33 -13.15
CA GLU A 133 24.83 -0.34 -12.02
C GLU A 133 25.22 0.32 -10.69
N GLU A 134 26.45 0.79 -10.52
CA GLU A 134 26.94 1.45 -9.32
C GLU A 134 26.15 2.75 -9.05
N ALA A 135 25.97 3.59 -10.06
CA ALA A 135 25.19 4.83 -9.94
C ALA A 135 23.70 4.53 -9.63
N PHE A 136 23.17 3.43 -10.19
CA PHE A 136 21.82 2.99 -9.88
C PHE A 136 21.69 2.49 -8.43
N VAL A 137 22.68 1.78 -7.93
CA VAL A 137 22.72 1.34 -6.52
C VAL A 137 22.82 2.52 -5.55
N GLU A 138 23.54 3.58 -5.89
CA GLU A 138 23.52 4.83 -5.13
C GLU A 138 22.11 5.43 -5.07
N ALA A 139 21.40 5.44 -6.22
CA ALA A 139 20.00 5.87 -6.26
C ALA A 139 19.09 4.96 -5.44
N MET A 140 19.26 3.63 -5.47
CA MET A 140 18.52 2.68 -4.62
C MET A 140 18.71 2.98 -3.14
N ASN A 141 19.95 3.22 -2.69
CA ASN A 141 20.25 3.52 -1.30
C ASN A 141 19.76 4.91 -0.88
N THR A 142 19.75 5.88 -1.78
CA THR A 142 19.17 7.21 -1.55
C THR A 142 17.65 7.06 -1.35
N ARG A 143 16.99 6.33 -2.25
CA ARG A 143 15.55 6.13 -2.17
C ARG A 143 15.14 5.32 -0.93
N ALA A 144 15.94 4.33 -0.54
CA ALA A 144 15.73 3.59 0.70
C ALA A 144 15.71 4.53 1.93
N LYS A 145 16.65 5.47 2.01
CA LYS A 145 16.67 6.48 3.09
C LYS A 145 15.44 7.39 3.06
N GLU A 146 15.00 7.84 1.89
CA GLU A 146 13.79 8.66 1.73
C GLU A 146 12.53 7.94 2.19
N LEU A 147 12.48 6.61 2.00
CA LEU A 147 11.38 5.76 2.46
C LEU A 147 11.46 5.38 3.94
N GLY A 148 12.54 5.77 4.65
CA GLY A 148 12.75 5.39 6.04
C GLY A 148 13.15 3.92 6.24
N MET A 149 13.78 3.30 5.24
CA MET A 149 14.27 1.92 5.28
C MET A 149 15.61 1.86 6.02
N GLU A 150 15.55 1.90 7.36
CA GLU A 150 16.74 2.05 8.21
C GLU A 150 17.61 0.78 8.29
N ASP A 151 17.04 -0.40 8.00
CA ASP A 151 17.72 -1.69 8.05
C ASP A 151 18.29 -2.10 6.67
N THR A 152 18.28 -1.19 5.67
CA THR A 152 18.55 -1.51 4.28
C THR A 152 19.85 -0.92 3.78
N HIS A 153 20.63 -1.77 3.11
CA HIS A 153 21.78 -1.38 2.30
C HIS A 153 21.86 -2.27 1.05
N PHE A 154 21.76 -1.68 -0.13
CA PHE A 154 21.91 -2.36 -1.41
C PHE A 154 23.34 -2.24 -1.93
N VAL A 155 23.88 -3.33 -2.52
CA VAL A 155 25.19 -3.34 -3.19
C VAL A 155 25.10 -3.72 -4.66
N ASN A 156 23.93 -4.18 -5.13
CA ASN A 156 23.61 -4.43 -6.52
C ASN A 156 22.10 -4.30 -6.77
N CYS A 157 21.68 -4.25 -8.03
CA CYS A 157 20.29 -4.09 -8.42
C CYS A 157 19.50 -5.41 -8.52
N THR A 158 20.13 -6.55 -8.28
CA THR A 158 19.56 -7.88 -8.57
C THR A 158 19.29 -8.72 -7.31
N GLY A 159 20.08 -8.53 -6.26
CA GLY A 159 20.09 -9.35 -5.04
C GLY A 159 20.92 -10.62 -5.18
N LEU A 160 21.85 -10.69 -6.15
CA LEU A 160 22.86 -11.74 -6.20
C LEU A 160 23.82 -11.61 -5.01
N ASP A 161 24.30 -12.75 -4.50
CA ASP A 161 25.19 -12.87 -3.34
C ASP A 161 26.59 -13.41 -3.68
N ASP A 162 27.01 -13.25 -4.94
CA ASP A 162 28.28 -13.75 -5.50
C ASP A 162 29.40 -12.69 -5.56
N GLY A 163 29.13 -11.45 -5.15
CA GLY A 163 30.13 -10.37 -5.14
C GLY A 163 30.90 -10.27 -3.82
N PRO A 164 32.04 -9.57 -3.81
CA PRO A 164 32.90 -9.40 -2.63
C PRO A 164 32.17 -8.68 -1.47
N ASP A 165 31.22 -7.82 -1.78
CA ASP A 165 30.45 -7.04 -0.81
C ASP A 165 29.05 -7.62 -0.53
N ALA A 166 28.76 -8.82 -1.03
CA ALA A 166 27.44 -9.46 -0.91
C ALA A 166 26.94 -9.56 0.56
N GLN A 167 27.85 -9.73 1.52
CA GLN A 167 27.52 -9.74 2.95
C GLN A 167 26.91 -8.43 3.46
N ASN A 168 27.16 -7.32 2.78
CA ASN A 168 26.63 -5.99 3.09
C ASN A 168 25.26 -5.73 2.44
N HIS A 169 24.80 -6.62 1.53
CA HIS A 169 23.51 -6.54 0.89
C HIS A 169 22.42 -7.02 1.83
N ARG A 170 21.80 -6.12 2.57
CA ARG A 170 20.84 -6.42 3.63
C ARG A 170 19.62 -5.54 3.54
N THR A 171 18.50 -6.08 4.04
CA THR A 171 17.24 -5.37 4.27
C THR A 171 16.44 -6.14 5.32
N SER A 172 15.38 -5.55 5.86
CA SER A 172 14.46 -6.22 6.77
C SER A 172 13.11 -6.53 6.11
N ALA A 173 12.30 -7.38 6.75
CA ALA A 173 10.94 -7.63 6.26
C ALA A 173 10.08 -6.37 6.31
N TYR A 174 10.29 -5.51 7.29
CA TYR A 174 9.60 -4.22 7.39
C TYR A 174 9.98 -3.29 6.23
N ASP A 175 11.26 -3.15 5.94
CA ASP A 175 11.74 -2.29 4.84
C ASP A 175 11.27 -2.80 3.46
N ILE A 176 11.23 -4.14 3.29
CA ILE A 176 10.63 -4.72 2.08
C ILE A 176 9.15 -4.36 1.99
N ALA A 177 8.41 -4.35 3.10
CA ALA A 177 7.01 -3.95 3.09
C ALA A 177 6.86 -2.47 2.74
N LEU A 178 7.74 -1.57 3.22
CA LEU A 178 7.75 -0.15 2.86
C LEU A 178 7.95 0.08 1.37
N MET A 179 9.01 -0.49 0.76
CA MET A 179 9.25 -0.32 -0.68
C MET A 179 8.17 -1.00 -1.54
N SER A 180 7.60 -2.12 -1.06
CA SER A 180 6.49 -2.79 -1.74
C SER A 180 5.23 -1.93 -1.72
N ARG A 181 4.93 -1.28 -0.57
CA ARG A 181 3.83 -0.35 -0.41
C ARG A 181 3.97 0.85 -1.35
N GLU A 182 5.14 1.48 -1.37
CA GLU A 182 5.43 2.60 -2.26
C GLU A 182 5.16 2.23 -3.71
N LEU A 183 5.69 1.09 -4.17
CA LEU A 183 5.51 0.60 -5.52
C LEU A 183 4.04 0.33 -5.87
N LEU A 184 3.26 -0.24 -4.95
CA LEU A 184 1.86 -0.61 -5.22
C LEU A 184 0.90 0.56 -5.18
N VAL A 185 1.09 1.48 -4.23
CA VAL A 185 0.17 2.59 -3.96
C VAL A 185 0.41 3.75 -4.92
N ASN A 186 1.67 4.12 -5.14
CA ASN A 186 2.03 5.27 -5.93
C ASN A 186 2.33 4.93 -7.39
N HIS A 187 2.64 3.66 -7.71
CA HIS A 187 2.95 3.18 -9.05
C HIS A 187 2.12 1.93 -9.43
N PRO A 188 0.77 2.00 -9.36
CA PRO A 188 -0.12 0.82 -9.49
C PRO A 188 -0.02 0.12 -10.84
N ASP A 189 0.50 0.77 -11.86
CA ASP A 189 0.71 0.20 -13.20
C ASP A 189 1.65 -1.00 -13.19
N ILE A 190 2.50 -1.14 -12.18
CA ILE A 190 3.35 -2.34 -12.01
C ILE A 190 2.52 -3.62 -11.90
N LYS A 191 1.28 -3.56 -11.40
CA LYS A 191 0.38 -4.72 -11.31
C LYS A 191 0.07 -5.33 -12.67
N LYS A 192 0.16 -4.57 -13.76
CA LYS A 192 0.02 -5.09 -15.14
C LYS A 192 1.04 -6.18 -15.47
N TYR A 193 2.20 -6.15 -14.79
CA TYR A 193 3.29 -7.11 -14.99
C TYR A 193 3.36 -8.16 -13.87
N THR A 194 3.21 -7.76 -12.61
CA THR A 194 3.37 -8.66 -11.46
C THR A 194 2.26 -9.72 -11.37
N THR A 195 1.09 -9.45 -11.96
CA THR A 195 -0.05 -10.39 -12.03
C THR A 195 0.03 -11.39 -13.20
N ILE A 196 0.97 -11.23 -14.11
CA ILE A 196 1.17 -12.15 -15.22
C ILE A 196 1.63 -13.51 -14.70
N TRP A 197 0.89 -14.59 -15.00
CA TRP A 197 1.32 -15.95 -14.68
C TRP A 197 2.29 -16.51 -15.72
N MET A 198 1.95 -16.39 -17.00
CA MET A 198 2.78 -16.81 -18.13
C MET A 198 2.61 -15.82 -19.27
N ASP A 199 3.71 -15.50 -19.93
CA ASP A 199 3.74 -14.63 -21.11
C ASP A 199 5.00 -14.96 -21.93
N ALA A 200 5.30 -14.17 -22.93
CA ALA A 200 6.51 -14.29 -23.73
C ALA A 200 7.06 -12.91 -24.11
N VAL A 201 8.35 -12.87 -24.41
CA VAL A 201 9.06 -11.74 -25.01
C VAL A 201 9.67 -12.16 -26.35
N ARG A 202 10.36 -11.23 -27.04
CA ARG A 202 10.99 -11.51 -28.35
C ARG A 202 9.98 -12.05 -29.37
N ASN A 203 8.86 -11.34 -29.53
CA ASN A 203 7.78 -11.75 -30.46
C ASN A 203 7.29 -13.19 -30.24
N GLY A 204 7.19 -13.62 -28.97
CA GLY A 204 6.67 -14.93 -28.60
C GLY A 204 7.69 -16.07 -28.62
N THR A 205 8.96 -15.79 -28.92
CA THR A 205 9.99 -16.84 -29.04
C THR A 205 10.64 -17.21 -27.70
N PHE A 206 10.48 -16.41 -26.66
CA PHE A 206 10.98 -16.68 -25.32
C PHE A 206 9.87 -16.62 -24.28
N GLY A 207 9.49 -17.80 -23.74
CA GLY A 207 8.43 -17.93 -22.74
C GLY A 207 8.88 -17.47 -21.35
N LEU A 208 8.02 -16.76 -20.66
CA LEU A 208 8.18 -16.34 -19.26
C LEU A 208 7.19 -17.09 -18.37
N SER A 209 7.62 -17.46 -17.17
CA SER A 209 6.76 -18.06 -16.15
C SER A 209 7.03 -17.37 -14.81
N ASN A 210 5.95 -16.97 -14.12
CA ASN A 210 6.07 -16.26 -12.87
C ASN A 210 6.66 -17.13 -11.77
N THR A 211 7.71 -16.64 -11.14
CA THR A 211 8.36 -17.31 -10.01
C THR A 211 7.49 -17.31 -8.75
N ASN A 212 6.50 -16.41 -8.66
CA ASN A 212 5.53 -16.35 -7.58
C ASN A 212 4.31 -17.21 -7.90
N LYS A 213 4.27 -18.43 -7.37
CA LYS A 213 3.16 -19.37 -7.57
C LYS A 213 1.82 -18.86 -7.00
N LEU A 214 1.83 -17.88 -6.06
CA LEU A 214 0.59 -17.31 -5.51
C LEU A 214 -0.24 -16.61 -6.58
N ILE A 215 0.37 -16.05 -7.62
CA ILE A 215 -0.36 -15.42 -8.73
C ILE A 215 -1.38 -16.38 -9.36
N ARG A 216 -1.07 -17.67 -9.45
CA ARG A 216 -2.00 -18.66 -9.98
C ARG A 216 -2.89 -19.30 -8.92
N PHE A 217 -2.37 -19.50 -7.70
CA PHE A 217 -2.96 -20.41 -6.72
C PHE A 217 -3.50 -19.73 -5.46
N TYR A 218 -3.47 -18.38 -5.40
CA TYR A 218 -4.05 -17.62 -4.29
C TYR A 218 -5.01 -16.56 -4.83
N PRO A 219 -6.32 -16.63 -4.50
CA PRO A 219 -7.30 -15.66 -4.99
C PRO A 219 -6.98 -14.24 -4.58
N GLY A 220 -6.99 -13.33 -5.55
CA GLY A 220 -6.70 -11.91 -5.34
C GLY A 220 -5.20 -11.58 -5.30
N ALA A 221 -4.28 -12.51 -5.55
CA ALA A 221 -2.85 -12.21 -5.58
C ALA A 221 -2.52 -11.17 -6.67
N THR A 222 -1.83 -10.08 -6.27
CA THR A 222 -1.41 -8.96 -7.14
C THR A 222 0.10 -8.93 -7.39
N GLY A 223 0.88 -9.69 -6.62
CA GLY A 223 2.34 -9.69 -6.77
C GLY A 223 3.04 -10.40 -5.62
N LEU A 224 4.27 -10.01 -5.26
CA LEU A 224 5.09 -9.01 -5.92
C LEU A 224 6.40 -9.66 -6.42
N LYS A 225 7.26 -10.14 -5.50
CA LYS A 225 8.58 -10.64 -5.89
C LYS A 225 9.09 -11.75 -4.97
N THR A 226 9.57 -12.85 -5.57
CA THR A 226 10.28 -13.94 -4.89
C THR A 226 11.79 -13.68 -4.87
N GLY A 227 12.47 -14.27 -3.88
CA GLY A 227 13.92 -14.32 -3.82
C GLY A 227 14.40 -15.68 -3.31
N PHE A 228 15.56 -16.11 -3.78
CA PHE A 228 16.29 -17.26 -3.27
C PHE A 228 17.77 -17.15 -3.60
N THR A 229 18.59 -17.32 -2.59
CA THR A 229 20.01 -17.73 -2.70
C THR A 229 20.31 -18.70 -1.56
N SER A 230 21.41 -19.40 -1.61
CA SER A 230 21.80 -20.31 -0.51
C SER A 230 22.00 -19.57 0.82
N GLY A 231 22.47 -18.33 0.76
CA GLY A 231 22.68 -17.49 1.96
C GLY A 231 21.40 -16.87 2.51
N ALA A 232 20.49 -16.42 1.63
CA ALA A 232 19.23 -15.78 2.00
C ALA A 232 18.15 -16.77 2.45
N GLY A 233 18.16 -18.00 1.94
CA GLY A 233 17.01 -18.89 1.99
C GLY A 233 15.89 -18.40 1.07
N TYR A 234 14.67 -18.87 1.27
CA TYR A 234 13.53 -18.49 0.43
C TYR A 234 12.82 -17.25 0.99
N CYS A 235 12.75 -16.20 0.17
CA CYS A 235 12.14 -14.91 0.49
C CYS A 235 10.98 -14.61 -0.46
N LEU A 236 9.98 -13.85 0.01
CA LEU A 236 8.85 -13.39 -0.80
C LEU A 236 8.25 -12.11 -0.20
N SER A 237 8.07 -11.12 -1.03
CA SER A 237 7.06 -10.10 -0.83
C SER A 237 5.83 -10.53 -1.62
N ALA A 238 4.79 -11.00 -0.95
CA ALA A 238 3.51 -11.40 -1.53
C ALA A 238 2.48 -10.31 -1.31
N THR A 239 1.67 -10.04 -2.33
CA THR A 239 0.60 -9.05 -2.25
C THR A 239 -0.70 -9.62 -2.77
N ALA A 240 -1.80 -9.22 -2.16
CA ALA A 240 -3.13 -9.62 -2.58
C ALA A 240 -4.15 -8.54 -2.24
N GLU A 241 -5.19 -8.42 -3.08
CA GLU A 241 -6.28 -7.47 -2.92
C GLU A 241 -7.61 -8.21 -2.88
N ARG A 242 -8.44 -7.90 -1.87
CA ARG A 242 -9.82 -8.38 -1.74
C ARG A 242 -10.70 -7.29 -1.15
N ASP A 243 -11.87 -7.09 -1.71
CA ASP A 243 -12.87 -6.11 -1.22
C ASP A 243 -12.28 -4.69 -1.03
N GLY A 244 -11.34 -4.29 -1.91
CA GLY A 244 -10.68 -2.98 -1.87
C GLY A 244 -9.58 -2.84 -0.80
N MET A 245 -9.27 -3.89 -0.04
CA MET A 245 -8.14 -3.96 0.88
C MET A 245 -6.99 -4.72 0.23
N GLU A 246 -5.83 -4.08 0.10
CA GLU A 246 -4.61 -4.72 -0.40
C GLU A 246 -3.62 -4.94 0.75
N LEU A 247 -3.16 -6.18 0.89
CA LEU A 247 -2.22 -6.60 1.92
C LEU A 247 -0.87 -6.97 1.32
N ILE A 248 0.18 -6.66 2.09
CA ILE A 248 1.57 -6.98 1.78
C ILE A 248 2.08 -7.96 2.85
N ALA A 249 2.38 -9.19 2.46
CA ALA A 249 2.93 -10.21 3.33
C ALA A 249 4.38 -10.51 2.93
N VAL A 250 5.32 -10.14 3.79
CA VAL A 250 6.75 -10.39 3.58
C VAL A 250 7.20 -11.54 4.47
N VAL A 251 7.91 -12.50 3.86
CA VAL A 251 8.57 -13.61 4.58
C VAL A 251 10.00 -13.71 4.09
N MET A 252 10.96 -13.76 5.01
CA MET A 252 12.38 -13.90 4.73
C MET A 252 12.98 -15.14 5.40
N GLY A 253 13.96 -15.74 4.75
CA GLY A 253 14.74 -16.82 5.31
C GLY A 253 13.98 -18.11 5.62
N ALA A 254 12.96 -18.45 4.80
CA ALA A 254 12.28 -19.74 4.91
C ALA A 254 13.16 -20.88 4.34
N GLU A 255 12.94 -22.10 4.84
CA GLU A 255 13.74 -23.28 4.47
C GLU A 255 13.41 -23.84 3.08
N SER A 256 12.18 -23.59 2.59
CA SER A 256 11.76 -24.04 1.28
C SER A 256 10.75 -23.10 0.63
N SER A 257 10.57 -23.22 -0.70
CA SER A 257 9.57 -22.43 -1.43
C SER A 257 8.14 -22.68 -0.95
N ASP A 258 7.83 -23.90 -0.55
CA ASP A 258 6.49 -24.28 -0.12
C ASP A 258 6.20 -23.76 1.30
N ILE A 259 7.19 -23.83 2.20
CA ILE A 259 7.11 -23.21 3.54
C ILE A 259 6.90 -21.70 3.40
N ARG A 260 7.72 -21.01 2.59
CA ARG A 260 7.59 -19.57 2.30
C ARG A 260 6.20 -19.20 1.77
N ASN A 261 5.72 -19.95 0.77
CA ASN A 261 4.41 -19.68 0.16
C ASN A 261 3.27 -19.92 1.15
N THR A 262 3.36 -20.97 1.97
CA THR A 262 2.38 -21.26 3.02
C THR A 262 2.36 -20.17 4.09
N ALA A 263 3.52 -19.70 4.53
CA ALA A 263 3.66 -18.61 5.49
C ALA A 263 3.02 -17.30 4.97
N CYS A 264 3.28 -16.93 3.70
CA CYS A 264 2.63 -15.76 3.10
C CYS A 264 1.11 -15.93 2.99
N LYS A 265 0.60 -17.10 2.62
CA LYS A 265 -0.84 -17.37 2.61
C LYS A 265 -1.46 -17.22 3.99
N GLN A 266 -0.83 -17.77 5.02
CA GLN A 266 -1.30 -17.65 6.40
C GLN A 266 -1.42 -16.19 6.84
N LEU A 267 -0.41 -15.37 6.53
CA LEU A 267 -0.44 -13.94 6.81
C LEU A 267 -1.58 -13.24 6.08
N LEU A 268 -1.72 -13.45 4.78
CA LEU A 268 -2.78 -12.85 3.98
C LEU A 268 -4.18 -13.29 4.44
N ASP A 269 -4.36 -14.59 4.70
CA ASP A 269 -5.63 -15.13 5.19
C ASP A 269 -5.97 -14.57 6.58
N TYR A 270 -4.98 -14.42 7.47
CA TYR A 270 -5.17 -13.76 8.76
C TYR A 270 -5.64 -12.32 8.59
N GLY A 271 -4.97 -11.54 7.72
CA GLY A 271 -5.36 -10.15 7.47
C GLY A 271 -6.78 -10.03 6.92
N PHE A 272 -7.11 -10.78 5.88
CA PHE A 272 -8.46 -10.74 5.26
C PHE A 272 -9.55 -11.31 6.17
N ALA A 273 -9.23 -12.23 7.08
CA ALA A 273 -10.21 -12.77 8.03
C ALA A 273 -10.56 -11.77 9.13
N ASN A 274 -9.57 -11.01 9.62
CA ASN A 274 -9.71 -10.20 10.82
C ASN A 274 -9.93 -8.72 10.56
N TYR A 275 -9.49 -8.19 9.41
CA TYR A 275 -9.53 -6.75 9.13
C TYR A 275 -10.36 -6.42 7.90
N ALA A 276 -10.79 -5.17 7.82
CA ALA A 276 -11.46 -4.58 6.66
C ALA A 276 -11.01 -3.13 6.48
N LEU A 277 -10.81 -2.72 5.23
CA LEU A 277 -10.62 -1.32 4.87
C LEU A 277 -12.00 -0.73 4.56
N VAL A 278 -12.33 0.38 5.19
CA VAL A 278 -13.61 1.06 5.00
C VAL A 278 -13.39 2.53 4.70
N SER A 279 -14.29 3.12 3.92
CA SER A 279 -14.31 4.56 3.61
C SER A 279 -15.71 5.09 3.93
N PRO A 280 -15.99 5.37 5.23
CA PRO A 280 -17.29 5.84 5.64
C PRO A 280 -17.61 7.20 5.03
N MET A 281 -18.80 7.31 4.42
CA MET A 281 -19.33 8.55 3.86
C MET A 281 -20.33 9.17 4.83
N PRO A 282 -20.49 10.51 4.80
CA PRO A 282 -21.59 11.15 5.51
C PRO A 282 -22.93 10.65 4.98
N GLU A 283 -23.90 10.47 5.86
CA GLU A 283 -25.27 10.21 5.46
C GLU A 283 -25.89 11.49 4.88
N GLY A 284 -26.46 11.41 3.69
CA GLY A 284 -27.07 12.53 2.98
C GLY A 284 -26.06 13.51 2.34
N GLU A 285 -26.55 14.71 2.03
CA GLU A 285 -25.76 15.79 1.44
C GLU A 285 -25.65 16.96 2.44
N PRO A 286 -24.60 16.99 3.27
CA PRO A 286 -24.45 18.05 4.24
C PRO A 286 -24.28 19.40 3.56
N SER A 287 -24.98 20.41 4.05
CA SER A 287 -24.86 21.79 3.56
C SER A 287 -24.90 22.79 4.72
N VAL A 288 -24.33 23.96 4.51
CA VAL A 288 -24.35 25.08 5.48
C VAL A 288 -24.99 26.28 4.82
N GLU A 289 -25.87 26.98 5.58
CA GLU A 289 -26.47 28.24 5.17
C GLU A 289 -25.41 29.33 5.00
N VAL A 290 -25.49 30.08 3.88
CA VAL A 290 -24.59 31.19 3.56
C VAL A 290 -25.34 32.51 3.51
N LYS A 291 -25.13 33.35 4.50
CA LYS A 291 -25.73 34.70 4.57
C LYS A 291 -25.03 35.65 3.61
N LEU A 292 -25.79 36.50 2.95
CA LEU A 292 -25.30 37.53 2.02
C LEU A 292 -24.50 36.93 0.84
N GLY A 293 -24.74 35.67 0.51
CA GLY A 293 -24.13 34.95 -0.60
C GLY A 293 -25.00 34.94 -1.85
N THR A 294 -24.39 34.69 -3.01
CA THR A 294 -25.09 34.47 -4.29
C THR A 294 -25.86 33.16 -4.31
N ALA A 295 -25.58 32.25 -3.38
CA ALA A 295 -26.35 31.05 -3.06
C ALA A 295 -26.69 31.05 -1.56
N GLU A 296 -27.86 30.50 -1.21
CA GLU A 296 -28.34 30.42 0.18
C GLU A 296 -27.65 29.32 0.99
N GLN A 297 -27.12 28.30 0.30
CA GLN A 297 -26.42 27.18 0.92
C GLN A 297 -25.19 26.80 0.09
N VAL A 298 -24.21 26.20 0.76
CA VAL A 298 -23.05 25.55 0.14
C VAL A 298 -23.01 24.09 0.59
N ARG A 299 -22.87 23.19 -0.41
CA ARG A 299 -22.68 21.75 -0.16
C ARG A 299 -21.30 21.51 0.42
N LEU A 300 -21.25 20.55 1.35
CA LEU A 300 -20.00 20.15 1.96
C LEU A 300 -19.61 18.74 1.51
N VAL A 301 -18.31 18.56 1.31
CA VAL A 301 -17.70 17.28 0.98
C VAL A 301 -16.57 16.99 1.97
N PRO A 302 -16.21 15.72 2.24
CA PRO A 302 -15.00 15.41 3.00
C PRO A 302 -13.77 16.01 2.29
N GLY A 303 -12.91 16.70 3.04
CA GLY A 303 -11.68 17.29 2.49
C GLY A 303 -10.72 16.22 1.98
N GLU A 304 -10.68 15.08 2.67
CA GLU A 304 -10.00 13.85 2.24
C GLU A 304 -10.87 12.67 2.61
N MET A 305 -10.95 11.69 1.72
CA MET A 305 -11.74 10.46 1.97
C MET A 305 -11.01 9.60 3.00
N PRO A 306 -11.62 9.34 4.18
CA PRO A 306 -10.97 8.53 5.20
C PRO A 306 -10.90 7.08 4.74
N LYS A 307 -9.68 6.54 4.64
CA LYS A 307 -9.44 5.10 4.55
C LYS A 307 -9.11 4.60 5.95
N LEU A 308 -10.01 3.84 6.54
CA LEU A 308 -9.85 3.32 7.89
C LEU A 308 -9.70 1.82 7.86
N LEU A 309 -8.59 1.34 8.38
CA LEU A 309 -8.39 -0.07 8.65
C LEU A 309 -8.99 -0.38 10.03
N ILE A 310 -9.93 -1.32 10.07
CA ILE A 310 -10.67 -1.68 11.28
C ILE A 310 -10.71 -3.19 11.47
N ASP A 311 -10.94 -3.63 12.70
CA ASP A 311 -11.35 -5.02 12.95
C ASP A 311 -12.65 -5.30 12.20
N LYS A 312 -12.70 -6.41 11.46
CA LYS A 312 -13.84 -6.77 10.62
C LYS A 312 -15.15 -6.91 11.41
N GLY A 313 -15.06 -7.32 12.67
CA GLY A 313 -16.19 -7.38 13.59
C GLY A 313 -16.85 -6.04 13.88
N LEU A 314 -16.10 -4.94 13.73
CA LEU A 314 -16.61 -3.58 13.98
C LEU A 314 -17.36 -2.99 12.77
N LYS A 315 -17.29 -3.61 11.60
CA LYS A 315 -17.86 -3.05 10.35
C LYS A 315 -19.34 -2.68 10.47
N ASN A 316 -20.13 -3.51 11.18
CA ASN A 316 -21.57 -3.30 11.35
C ASN A 316 -21.93 -2.34 12.49
N SER A 317 -20.96 -1.94 13.31
CA SER A 317 -21.14 -0.99 14.42
C SER A 317 -20.62 0.41 14.08
N LEU A 318 -20.17 0.63 12.85
CA LEU A 318 -19.73 1.93 12.38
C LEU A 318 -20.92 2.89 12.29
N THR A 319 -20.73 4.07 12.84
CA THR A 319 -21.66 5.20 12.73
C THR A 319 -20.91 6.45 12.30
N THR A 320 -21.60 7.31 11.56
CA THR A 320 -21.09 8.62 11.16
C THR A 320 -21.93 9.72 11.80
N GLU A 321 -21.26 10.72 12.35
CA GLU A 321 -21.88 11.89 12.96
C GLU A 321 -21.35 13.14 12.26
N ILE A 322 -22.26 14.03 11.84
CA ILE A 322 -21.92 15.29 11.18
C ILE A 322 -22.13 16.43 12.15
N THR A 323 -21.10 17.22 12.37
CA THR A 323 -21.18 18.49 13.08
C THR A 323 -20.96 19.61 12.05
N LEU A 324 -21.96 20.46 11.86
CA LEU A 324 -21.88 21.61 10.94
C LEU A 324 -21.53 22.88 11.72
N SER A 325 -20.85 23.79 11.05
CA SER A 325 -20.68 25.17 11.54
C SER A 325 -22.03 25.88 11.57
N GLU A 326 -22.14 26.93 12.39
CA GLU A 326 -23.26 27.88 12.31
C GLU A 326 -23.28 28.53 10.93
N PRO A 327 -24.43 29.14 10.53
CA PRO A 327 -24.52 29.87 9.27
C PRO A 327 -23.37 30.85 9.07
N VAL A 328 -22.71 30.78 7.92
CA VAL A 328 -21.55 31.61 7.59
C VAL A 328 -21.94 32.79 6.73
N THR A 329 -21.16 33.85 6.75
CA THR A 329 -21.34 35.01 5.87
C THR A 329 -20.40 34.92 4.66
N ALA A 330 -20.97 35.13 3.45
CA ALA A 330 -20.18 35.17 2.22
C ALA A 330 -19.09 36.27 2.24
N PRO A 331 -17.94 36.06 1.54
CA PRO A 331 -17.71 34.97 0.60
C PRO A 331 -17.29 33.68 1.29
N VAL A 332 -17.62 32.53 0.68
CA VAL A 332 -17.12 31.19 1.05
C VAL A 332 -16.21 30.72 -0.07
N SER A 333 -15.02 30.25 0.30
CA SER A 333 -14.05 29.73 -0.67
C SER A 333 -14.16 28.20 -0.80
N PRO A 334 -13.89 27.62 -1.97
CA PRO A 334 -13.75 26.17 -2.11
C PRO A 334 -12.67 25.64 -1.14
N GLY A 335 -12.91 24.51 -0.51
CA GLY A 335 -12.00 23.93 0.50
C GLY A 335 -12.08 24.57 1.89
N GLN A 336 -12.88 25.62 2.09
CA GLN A 336 -13.11 26.20 3.42
C GLN A 336 -13.80 25.18 4.34
N GLN A 337 -13.21 24.90 5.49
CA GLN A 337 -13.80 23.99 6.47
C GLN A 337 -15.05 24.62 7.12
N LEU A 338 -16.19 23.97 6.98
CA LEU A 338 -17.47 24.40 7.50
C LEU A 338 -18.22 23.29 8.29
N GLY A 339 -17.51 22.19 8.56
CA GLY A 339 -18.06 21.09 9.35
C GLY A 339 -17.01 20.04 9.65
N ARG A 340 -17.47 18.96 10.26
CA ARG A 340 -16.66 17.79 10.60
C ARG A 340 -17.51 16.53 10.49
N LEU A 341 -16.95 15.50 9.87
CA LEU A 341 -17.44 14.14 9.90
C LEU A 341 -16.68 13.38 10.99
N THR A 342 -17.39 12.84 11.97
CA THR A 342 -16.82 11.95 12.98
C THR A 342 -17.25 10.53 12.70
N VAL A 343 -16.30 9.61 12.58
CA VAL A 343 -16.53 8.18 12.40
C VAL A 343 -16.30 7.47 13.74
N ARG A 344 -17.27 6.67 14.16
CA ARG A 344 -17.24 5.94 15.43
C ARG A 344 -17.48 4.45 15.25
N ALA A 345 -16.94 3.66 16.18
CA ALA A 345 -17.35 2.28 16.41
C ALA A 345 -17.80 2.19 17.89
N GLY A 346 -19.11 2.15 18.14
CA GLY A 346 -19.65 2.34 19.49
C GLY A 346 -19.22 3.71 20.07
N ASP A 347 -18.62 3.70 21.25
CA ASP A 347 -18.15 4.94 21.92
C ASP A 347 -16.76 5.41 21.44
N GLN A 348 -16.04 4.58 20.70
CA GLN A 348 -14.69 4.92 20.21
C GLN A 348 -14.74 5.77 18.95
N ILE A 349 -14.06 6.93 18.96
CA ILE A 349 -13.81 7.73 17.75
C ILE A 349 -12.66 7.09 16.97
N LEU A 350 -12.93 6.70 15.73
CA LEU A 350 -11.93 6.13 14.81
C LEU A 350 -11.28 7.21 13.95
N SER A 351 -12.04 8.20 13.51
CA SER A 351 -11.53 9.28 12.67
C SER A 351 -12.40 10.53 12.77
N GLN A 352 -11.79 11.68 12.51
CA GLN A 352 -12.46 12.97 12.35
C GLN A 352 -11.92 13.66 11.10
N VAL A 353 -12.80 13.90 10.13
CA VAL A 353 -12.45 14.46 8.83
C VAL A 353 -13.12 15.83 8.67
N PRO A 354 -12.39 16.86 8.23
CA PRO A 354 -13.00 18.14 7.92
C PRO A 354 -14.00 18.00 6.76
N LEU A 355 -15.18 18.60 6.92
CA LEU A 355 -16.12 18.82 5.83
C LEU A 355 -15.86 20.22 5.27
N VAL A 356 -15.60 20.30 3.99
CA VAL A 356 -15.19 21.52 3.31
C VAL A 356 -16.18 21.93 2.24
N ALA A 357 -16.28 23.22 1.97
CA ALA A 357 -17.10 23.75 0.90
C ALA A 357 -16.67 23.19 -0.47
N GLU A 358 -17.61 22.58 -1.20
CA GLU A 358 -17.35 22.00 -2.52
C GLU A 358 -17.13 23.08 -3.57
N THR A 359 -17.86 24.20 -3.47
CA THR A 359 -17.84 25.30 -4.44
C THR A 359 -17.70 26.64 -3.76
N GLU A 360 -17.32 27.65 -4.54
CA GLU A 360 -17.30 29.05 -4.12
C GLU A 360 -18.74 29.59 -3.99
N VAL A 361 -18.97 30.41 -2.95
CA VAL A 361 -20.16 31.26 -2.83
C VAL A 361 -19.75 32.70 -2.71
N PRO A 362 -19.76 33.49 -3.79
CA PRO A 362 -19.43 34.90 -3.76
C PRO A 362 -20.43 35.71 -2.92
N ARG A 363 -19.98 36.85 -2.44
CA ARG A 363 -20.85 37.80 -1.72
C ARG A 363 -21.75 38.53 -2.71
N LEU A 364 -23.01 38.75 -2.34
CA LEU A 364 -23.95 39.58 -3.08
C LEU A 364 -23.39 40.99 -3.28
N SER A 365 -23.48 41.53 -4.49
CA SER A 365 -23.22 42.95 -4.75
C SER A 365 -24.31 43.83 -4.14
N TRP A 366 -24.02 45.10 -3.94
CA TRP A 366 -25.01 46.07 -3.44
C TRP A 366 -26.32 46.10 -4.25
N GLY A 367 -26.21 46.00 -5.59
CA GLY A 367 -27.40 45.97 -6.47
C GLY A 367 -28.25 44.71 -6.29
N GLN A 368 -27.60 43.53 -6.12
CA GLN A 368 -28.29 42.28 -5.85
C GLN A 368 -28.96 42.27 -4.48
N LEU A 369 -28.27 42.79 -3.46
CA LEU A 369 -28.82 42.92 -2.11
C LEU A 369 -30.04 43.84 -2.09
N PHE A 370 -29.94 44.99 -2.76
CA PHE A 370 -31.04 45.95 -2.88
C PHE A 370 -32.27 45.29 -3.59
N ALA A 371 -32.03 44.59 -4.69
CA ALA A 371 -33.08 43.85 -5.41
C ALA A 371 -33.76 42.77 -4.53
N LEU A 372 -33.00 42.06 -3.71
CA LEU A 372 -33.50 41.05 -2.79
C LEU A 372 -34.41 41.66 -1.72
N VAL A 373 -33.96 42.75 -1.09
CA VAL A 373 -34.76 43.49 -0.08
C VAL A 373 -36.06 44.05 -0.69
N MET A 374 -35.99 44.64 -1.91
CA MET A 374 -37.21 45.14 -2.60
C MET A 374 -38.19 44.04 -2.96
N LYS A 375 -37.68 42.85 -3.31
CA LYS A 375 -38.51 41.67 -3.60
C LYS A 375 -39.22 41.18 -2.31
N GLU A 376 -38.53 41.10 -1.18
CA GLU A 376 -39.16 40.72 0.10
C GLU A 376 -40.21 41.71 0.56
N ILE A 377 -39.98 43.02 0.44
CA ILE A 377 -40.93 44.05 0.74
C ILE A 377 -42.18 43.95 -0.18
N SER A 378 -41.99 43.59 -1.42
CA SER A 378 -43.08 43.46 -2.39
C SER A 378 -43.91 42.18 -2.27
N MET A 379 -43.33 41.11 -1.68
CA MET A 379 -44.01 39.82 -1.44
C MET A 379 -44.52 39.65 0.00
N GLY A 380 -44.22 40.58 0.88
CA GLY A 380 -44.59 40.57 2.30
C GLY A 380 -45.92 41.26 2.61
N ASN A 381 -46.92 41.05 1.80
CA ASN A 381 -48.32 41.42 2.06
C ASN A 381 -49.20 40.18 2.10
#